data_72ee891e5717a199509071bbcee606c5
#
_entry.id   72ee891e5717a199509071bbcee606c5
#
_cell.length_a   1.000
_cell.length_b   1.000
_cell.length_c   1.000
_cell.angle_alpha   90.00
_cell.angle_beta   90.00
_cell.angle_gamma   90.00
#
_symmetry.space_group_name_H-M   'P 1'
#
loop_
_entity.id
_entity.type
_entity.pdbx_description
1 polymer ?
#
loop_
_entity_poly.entity_id
_entity_poly.type
_entity_poly.pdbx_seq_one_letter_code
_entity_poly.pdbx_strand_id
1 'polypeptide(L)'
;MIEIILMYILAVPAIIISLSFHELAHAYVSYKLGDPTAKHLGRLTMNPLKHLDPLGTLMLLIALKSGLGFGWAKPVPIDPSYYKNHKRGTVLVSLAGPVSNLLIALIFSFPMAYIAMKNGISSEGVFLDYQNIRITGYPFEIIVFYICMYFYMINIGLAVFNILPIPPLDGSKILTAILPANLYFKLMRYENYVGLAFLAIMLINPAILSIIMRPFRSAVQWVFMLIGTPLLNLVA
;
A
#
# COMPACT_ATOMS: atom_id res chain seq x y z
N MET A 1 -24.62 12.08 5.10
CA MET A 1 -23.62 12.89 5.85
C MET A 1 -22.89 12.05 6.89
N ILE A 2 -23.58 11.33 7.77
CA ILE A 2 -22.96 10.46 8.83
C ILE A 2 -22.05 9.40 8.22
N GLU A 3 -22.47 8.73 7.15
CA GLU A 3 -21.66 7.68 6.47
C GLU A 3 -20.33 8.23 5.93
N ILE A 4 -20.35 9.44 5.37
CA ILE A 4 -19.13 10.09 4.86
C ILE A 4 -18.18 10.41 6.02
N ILE A 5 -18.71 10.94 7.13
CA ILE A 5 -17.92 11.25 8.32
C ILE A 5 -17.29 9.96 8.88
N LEU A 6 -18.07 8.88 8.99
CA LEU A 6 -17.59 7.60 9.48
C LEU A 6 -16.49 7.02 8.57
N MET A 7 -16.67 7.13 7.25
CA MET A 7 -15.63 6.73 6.29
C MET A 7 -14.31 7.47 6.54
N TYR A 8 -14.34 8.80 6.73
CA TYR A 8 -13.11 9.55 7.01
C TYR A 8 -12.49 9.18 8.36
N ILE A 9 -13.30 9.01 9.41
CA ILE A 9 -12.81 8.63 10.74
C ILE A 9 -12.09 7.28 10.71
N LEU A 10 -12.52 6.35 9.89
CA LEU A 10 -11.92 5.02 9.79
C LEU A 10 -10.80 4.93 8.75
N ALA A 11 -10.98 5.54 7.57
CA ALA A 11 -10.03 5.44 6.48
C ALA A 11 -8.78 6.31 6.69
N VAL A 12 -8.92 7.53 7.21
CA VAL A 12 -7.78 8.45 7.36
C VAL A 12 -6.69 7.91 8.29
N PRO A 13 -7.00 7.41 9.50
CA PRO A 13 -5.98 6.76 10.34
C PRO A 13 -5.35 5.55 9.66
N ALA A 14 -6.14 4.72 8.98
CA ALA A 14 -5.62 3.56 8.26
C ALA A 14 -4.63 3.95 7.16
N ILE A 15 -4.92 5.00 6.39
CA ILE A 15 -4.02 5.53 5.37
C ILE A 15 -2.72 6.05 5.99
N ILE A 16 -2.83 6.92 7.00
CA ILE A 16 -1.68 7.55 7.64
C ILE A 16 -0.75 6.50 8.24
N ILE A 17 -1.30 5.52 8.93
CA ILE A 17 -0.53 4.43 9.53
C ILE A 17 0.12 3.58 8.42
N SER A 18 -0.64 3.18 7.40
CA SER A 18 -0.13 2.33 6.31
C SER A 18 0.99 2.98 5.52
N LEU A 19 0.88 4.28 5.22
CA LEU A 19 1.95 5.05 4.57
C LEU A 19 3.17 5.18 5.47
N SER A 20 2.99 5.38 6.78
CA SER A 20 4.10 5.49 7.73
C SER A 20 4.88 4.18 7.84
N PHE A 21 4.19 3.04 7.88
CA PHE A 21 4.82 1.72 7.86
C PHE A 21 5.57 1.46 6.55
N HIS A 22 4.99 1.83 5.44
CA HIS A 22 5.60 1.72 4.11
C HIS A 22 6.94 2.46 4.06
N GLU A 23 6.94 3.75 4.40
CA GLU A 23 8.14 4.59 4.41
C GLU A 23 9.18 4.10 5.46
N LEU A 24 8.72 3.69 6.63
CA LEU A 24 9.58 3.11 7.65
C LEU A 24 10.23 1.82 7.18
N ALA A 25 9.52 0.97 6.43
CA ALA A 25 10.08 -0.27 5.90
C ALA A 25 11.23 0.00 4.93
N HIS A 26 11.09 0.98 4.02
CA HIS A 26 12.19 1.44 3.16
C HIS A 26 13.38 1.92 3.99
N ALA A 27 13.14 2.84 4.94
CA ALA A 27 14.16 3.36 5.82
C ALA A 27 14.90 2.27 6.61
N TYR A 28 14.15 1.31 7.14
CA TYR A 28 14.68 0.23 7.96
C TYR A 28 15.56 -0.73 7.16
N VAL A 29 15.09 -1.16 5.99
CA VAL A 29 15.86 -2.07 5.13
C VAL A 29 17.12 -1.37 4.60
N SER A 30 17.02 -0.10 4.18
CA SER A 30 18.17 0.71 3.79
C SER A 30 19.21 0.82 4.91
N TYR A 31 18.76 1.12 6.13
CA TYR A 31 19.64 1.18 7.32
C TYR A 31 20.32 -0.17 7.59
N LYS A 32 19.61 -1.28 7.46
CA LYS A 32 20.19 -2.64 7.62
C LYS A 32 21.21 -2.98 6.53
N LEU A 33 21.12 -2.37 5.37
CA LEU A 33 22.09 -2.51 4.27
C LEU A 33 23.29 -1.57 4.39
N GLY A 34 23.33 -0.74 5.45
CA GLY A 34 24.46 0.12 5.79
C GLY A 34 24.23 1.62 5.55
N ASP A 35 23.08 2.03 5.05
CA ASP A 35 22.77 3.44 4.81
C ASP A 35 22.23 4.13 6.07
N PRO A 36 22.98 5.05 6.72
CA PRO A 36 22.52 5.74 7.90
C PRO A 36 21.65 6.99 7.62
N THR A 37 21.43 7.33 6.35
CA THR A 37 20.85 8.61 5.92
C THR A 37 19.49 8.87 6.56
N ALA A 38 18.56 7.93 6.44
CA ALA A 38 17.22 8.05 7.02
C ALA A 38 17.25 8.21 8.55
N LYS A 39 18.18 7.51 9.23
CA LYS A 39 18.35 7.61 10.68
C LYS A 39 18.85 8.97 11.09
N HIS A 40 19.90 9.51 10.45
CA HIS A 40 20.46 10.81 10.75
C HIS A 40 19.47 11.96 10.54
N LEU A 41 18.56 11.81 9.57
CA LEU A 41 17.50 12.78 9.28
C LEU A 41 16.24 12.58 10.14
N GLY A 42 16.27 11.65 11.12
CA GLY A 42 15.14 11.39 12.01
C GLY A 42 13.92 10.81 11.30
N ARG A 43 14.15 10.11 10.15
CA ARG A 43 13.11 9.50 9.33
C ARG A 43 12.94 7.99 9.60
N LEU A 44 13.83 7.38 10.39
CA LEU A 44 13.70 6.02 10.88
C LEU A 44 12.81 6.01 12.14
N THR A 45 11.52 6.27 11.97
CA THR A 45 10.56 6.48 13.07
C THR A 45 9.15 6.06 12.65
N MET A 46 8.34 5.68 13.65
CA MET A 46 6.91 5.43 13.48
C MET A 46 6.04 6.70 13.55
N ASN A 47 6.65 7.87 13.82
CA ASN A 47 5.90 9.12 13.88
C ASN A 47 5.35 9.50 12.50
N PRO A 48 4.03 9.44 12.27
CA PRO A 48 3.44 9.67 10.96
C PRO A 48 3.70 11.08 10.44
N LEU A 49 3.81 12.08 11.32
CA LEU A 49 4.07 13.47 10.92
C LEU A 49 5.41 13.63 10.18
N LYS A 50 6.34 12.69 10.36
CA LYS A 50 7.61 12.68 9.62
C LYS A 50 7.45 12.14 8.19
N HIS A 51 6.39 11.40 7.90
CA HIS A 51 6.14 10.73 6.62
C HIS A 51 5.04 11.39 5.80
N LEU A 52 4.27 12.31 6.39
CA LEU A 52 3.21 13.01 5.67
C LEU A 52 3.78 14.15 4.81
N ASP A 53 3.30 14.20 3.59
CA ASP A 53 3.41 15.35 2.70
C ASP A 53 2.10 16.14 2.75
N PRO A 54 2.12 17.47 3.03
CA PRO A 54 0.88 18.23 3.17
C PRO A 54 -0.02 18.20 1.93
N LEU A 55 0.58 18.34 0.75
CA LEU A 55 -0.17 18.33 -0.52
C LEU A 55 -0.64 16.91 -0.85
N GLY A 56 0.23 15.91 -0.69
CA GLY A 56 -0.11 14.50 -0.90
C GLY A 56 -1.22 14.03 0.03
N THR A 57 -1.20 14.47 1.29
CA THR A 57 -2.26 14.18 2.27
C THR A 57 -3.59 14.85 1.88
N LEU A 58 -3.55 16.12 1.44
CA LEU A 58 -4.75 16.82 0.97
C LEU A 58 -5.35 16.10 -0.25
N MET A 59 -4.52 15.71 -1.22
CA MET A 59 -4.97 14.95 -2.40
C MET A 59 -5.61 13.61 -2.01
N LEU A 60 -5.06 12.93 -1.00
CA LEU A 60 -5.60 11.69 -0.46
C LEU A 60 -7.01 11.89 0.15
N LEU A 61 -7.23 12.98 0.89
CA LEU A 61 -8.53 13.30 1.45
C LEU A 61 -9.57 13.62 0.36
N ILE A 62 -9.15 14.31 -0.70
CA ILE A 62 -9.99 14.57 -1.87
C ILE A 62 -10.32 13.26 -2.59
N ALA A 63 -9.33 12.38 -2.77
CA ALA A 63 -9.50 11.08 -3.41
C ALA A 63 -10.50 10.18 -2.67
N LEU A 64 -10.48 10.18 -1.35
CA LEU A 64 -11.45 9.43 -0.54
C LEU A 64 -12.90 9.87 -0.80
N LYS A 65 -13.12 11.17 -0.98
CA LYS A 65 -14.47 11.72 -1.21
C LYS A 65 -14.96 11.51 -2.63
N SER A 66 -14.09 11.78 -3.60
CA SER A 66 -14.46 11.78 -5.03
C SER A 66 -14.36 10.39 -5.67
N GLY A 67 -13.67 9.45 -5.04
CA GLY A 67 -13.23 8.21 -5.68
C GLY A 67 -12.20 8.44 -6.79
N LEU A 68 -11.79 9.70 -7.00
CA LEU A 68 -10.91 10.14 -8.05
C LEU A 68 -9.64 10.71 -7.43
N GLY A 69 -8.52 10.24 -7.90
CA GLY A 69 -7.23 10.78 -7.50
C GLY A 69 -6.42 9.83 -6.62
N PHE A 70 -5.26 10.30 -6.25
CA PHE A 70 -4.37 9.59 -5.36
C PHE A 70 -3.62 10.60 -4.49
N GLY A 71 -2.99 10.12 -3.41
CA GLY A 71 -2.12 10.93 -2.59
C GLY A 71 -0.77 10.23 -2.44
N TRP A 72 0.18 10.95 -1.90
CA TRP A 72 1.52 10.44 -1.68
C TRP A 72 2.06 10.80 -0.31
N ALA A 73 2.99 10.00 0.17
CA ALA A 73 3.77 10.28 1.36
C ALA A 73 5.00 11.14 1.00
N LYS A 74 5.61 11.73 2.00
CA LYS A 74 6.93 12.34 1.85
C LYS A 74 7.97 11.21 1.79
N PRO A 75 8.68 11.02 0.67
CA PRO A 75 9.61 9.89 0.51
C PRO A 75 10.73 9.93 1.54
N VAL A 76 11.15 8.76 2.03
CA VAL A 76 12.34 8.65 2.87
C VAL A 76 13.60 8.80 2.02
N PRO A 77 14.54 9.67 2.41
CA PRO A 77 15.81 9.80 1.72
C PRO A 77 16.67 8.53 1.91
N ILE A 78 17.17 8.01 0.82
CA ILE A 78 17.93 6.76 0.73
C ILE A 78 19.16 7.01 -0.14
N ASP A 79 20.32 6.55 0.30
CA ASP A 79 21.57 6.61 -0.46
C ASP A 79 22.10 5.19 -0.77
N PRO A 80 21.88 4.70 -2.01
CA PRO A 80 22.34 3.38 -2.40
C PRO A 80 23.87 3.22 -2.44
N SER A 81 24.66 4.31 -2.34
CA SER A 81 26.12 4.24 -2.32
C SER A 81 26.68 3.45 -1.15
N TYR A 82 25.94 3.36 -0.06
CA TYR A 82 26.28 2.55 1.11
C TYR A 82 26.07 1.04 0.94
N TYR A 83 25.37 0.59 -0.11
CA TYR A 83 25.07 -0.84 -0.27
C TYR A 83 26.27 -1.61 -0.84
N LYS A 84 26.62 -2.75 -0.23
CA LYS A 84 27.65 -3.66 -0.76
C LYS A 84 27.37 -4.10 -2.20
N ASN A 85 26.10 -4.26 -2.55
CA ASN A 85 25.62 -4.54 -3.90
C ASN A 85 24.47 -3.59 -4.21
N HIS A 86 24.76 -2.57 -5.02
CA HIS A 86 23.81 -1.52 -5.36
C HIS A 86 22.50 -2.06 -5.97
N LYS A 87 22.58 -2.95 -6.95
CA LYS A 87 21.40 -3.51 -7.62
C LYS A 87 20.51 -4.27 -6.64
N ARG A 88 21.12 -5.22 -5.92
CA ARG A 88 20.39 -6.06 -4.95
C ARG A 88 19.83 -5.20 -3.81
N GLY A 89 20.63 -4.26 -3.30
CA GLY A 89 20.20 -3.36 -2.24
C GLY A 89 19.01 -2.50 -2.65
N THR A 90 19.08 -1.88 -3.82
CA THR A 90 18.00 -1.07 -4.37
C THR A 90 16.70 -1.87 -4.51
N VAL A 91 16.76 -3.09 -5.04
CA VAL A 91 15.59 -3.97 -5.15
C VAL A 91 15.00 -4.33 -3.80
N LEU A 92 15.85 -4.73 -2.84
CA LEU A 92 15.37 -5.09 -1.48
C LEU A 92 14.69 -3.92 -0.78
N VAL A 93 15.28 -2.73 -0.89
CA VAL A 93 14.70 -1.52 -0.31
C VAL A 93 13.38 -1.18 -0.99
N SER A 94 13.33 -1.22 -2.34
CA SER A 94 12.09 -0.92 -3.07
C SER A 94 10.95 -1.89 -2.78
N LEU A 95 11.27 -3.16 -2.55
CA LEU A 95 10.26 -4.17 -2.17
C LEU A 95 9.80 -4.03 -0.72
N ALA A 96 10.59 -3.40 0.15
CA ALA A 96 10.29 -3.34 1.58
C ALA A 96 8.95 -2.65 1.88
N GLY A 97 8.64 -1.53 1.21
CA GLY A 97 7.37 -0.83 1.33
C GLY A 97 6.18 -1.70 0.94
N PRO A 98 6.10 -2.16 -0.32
CA PRO A 98 5.03 -3.05 -0.75
C PRO A 98 4.85 -4.31 0.11
N VAL A 99 5.96 -4.95 0.51
CA VAL A 99 5.91 -6.15 1.38
C VAL A 99 5.35 -5.80 2.75
N SER A 100 5.74 -4.66 3.35
CA SER A 100 5.18 -4.22 4.63
C SER A 100 3.66 -4.00 4.55
N ASN A 101 3.18 -3.43 3.45
CA ASN A 101 1.75 -3.27 3.22
C ASN A 101 1.04 -4.62 3.06
N LEU A 102 1.60 -5.58 2.33
CA LEU A 102 1.01 -6.92 2.23
C LEU A 102 0.93 -7.62 3.60
N LEU A 103 1.95 -7.46 4.44
CA LEU A 103 1.93 -8.01 5.80
C LEU A 103 0.83 -7.38 6.67
N ILE A 104 0.67 -6.06 6.60
CA ILE A 104 -0.41 -5.37 7.31
C ILE A 104 -1.76 -5.84 6.79
N ALA A 105 -1.96 -5.90 5.47
CA ALA A 105 -3.19 -6.39 4.88
C ALA A 105 -3.51 -7.82 5.35
N LEU A 106 -2.51 -8.69 5.39
CA LEU A 106 -2.67 -10.07 5.87
C LEU A 106 -3.09 -10.10 7.35
N ILE A 107 -2.44 -9.33 8.23
CA ILE A 107 -2.77 -9.26 9.66
C ILE A 107 -4.24 -8.83 9.85
N PHE A 108 -4.67 -7.77 9.17
CA PHE A 108 -6.02 -7.25 9.30
C PHE A 108 -7.09 -8.08 8.58
N SER A 109 -6.69 -8.93 7.64
CA SER A 109 -7.62 -9.84 6.96
C SER A 109 -8.21 -10.90 7.90
N PHE A 110 -7.48 -11.35 8.93
CA PHE A 110 -7.95 -12.38 9.85
C PHE A 110 -9.14 -11.94 10.71
N PRO A 111 -9.06 -10.83 11.49
CA PRO A 111 -10.21 -10.39 12.27
C PRO A 111 -11.38 -9.95 11.37
N MET A 112 -11.11 -9.35 10.23
CA MET A 112 -12.14 -9.03 9.24
C MET A 112 -12.89 -10.28 8.80
N ALA A 113 -12.18 -11.32 8.41
CA ALA A 113 -12.75 -12.56 7.91
C ALA A 113 -13.50 -13.33 9.02
N TYR A 114 -12.94 -13.38 10.22
CA TYR A 114 -13.60 -14.02 11.37
C TYR A 114 -14.97 -13.39 11.67
N ILE A 115 -15.05 -12.06 11.73
CA ILE A 115 -16.32 -11.35 11.97
C ILE A 115 -17.29 -11.58 10.81
N ALA A 116 -16.84 -11.58 9.56
CA ALA A 116 -17.68 -11.82 8.40
C ALA A 116 -18.25 -13.26 8.39
N MET A 117 -17.43 -14.26 8.68
CA MET A 117 -17.85 -15.66 8.76
C MET A 117 -18.88 -15.88 9.88
N LYS A 118 -18.71 -15.24 11.02
CA LYS A 118 -19.70 -15.24 12.11
C LYS A 118 -21.06 -14.65 11.66
N ASN A 119 -21.05 -13.80 10.65
CA ASN A 119 -22.26 -13.24 10.00
C ASN A 119 -22.74 -14.06 8.79
N GLY A 120 -22.28 -15.30 8.61
CA GLY A 120 -22.70 -16.21 7.55
C GLY A 120 -22.08 -15.95 6.19
N ILE A 121 -21.03 -15.13 6.11
CA ILE A 121 -20.32 -14.84 4.86
C ILE A 121 -19.20 -15.86 4.68
N SER A 122 -19.12 -16.47 3.51
CA SER A 122 -18.04 -17.43 3.22
C SER A 122 -16.67 -16.76 3.26
N SER A 123 -15.65 -17.51 3.66
CA SER A 123 -14.26 -17.03 3.65
C SER A 123 -13.82 -16.52 2.26
N GLU A 124 -14.25 -17.18 1.19
CA GLU A 124 -14.02 -16.73 -0.19
C GLU A 124 -14.65 -15.36 -0.46
N GLY A 125 -15.91 -15.17 -0.08
CA GLY A 125 -16.61 -13.90 -0.21
C GLY A 125 -15.91 -12.75 0.50
N VAL A 126 -15.32 -13.02 1.66
CA VAL A 126 -14.57 -12.01 2.42
C VAL A 126 -13.37 -11.50 1.65
N PHE A 127 -12.61 -12.36 1.01
CA PHE A 127 -11.38 -11.95 0.29
C PHE A 127 -11.65 -11.38 -1.09
N LEU A 128 -12.68 -11.88 -1.79
CA LEU A 128 -12.94 -11.53 -3.18
C LEU A 128 -13.94 -10.38 -3.34
N ASP A 129 -14.91 -10.26 -2.43
CA ASP A 129 -16.02 -9.30 -2.53
C ASP A 129 -16.26 -8.47 -1.26
N TYR A 130 -15.19 -8.17 -0.52
CA TYR A 130 -15.25 -7.45 0.76
C TYR A 130 -16.00 -6.10 0.69
N GLN A 131 -16.06 -5.46 -0.47
CA GLN A 131 -16.71 -4.16 -0.65
C GLN A 131 -18.25 -4.24 -0.53
N ASN A 132 -18.82 -5.39 -0.84
CA ASN A 132 -20.27 -5.63 -0.80
C ASN A 132 -20.74 -6.25 0.53
N ILE A 133 -19.82 -6.54 1.45
CA ILE A 133 -20.15 -7.14 2.74
C ILE A 133 -20.90 -6.12 3.61
N ARG A 134 -22.01 -6.58 4.19
CA ARG A 134 -22.76 -5.85 5.22
C ARG A 134 -22.76 -6.70 6.49
N ILE A 135 -22.19 -6.16 7.57
CA ILE A 135 -22.15 -6.79 8.87
C ILE A 135 -23.31 -6.28 9.71
N THR A 136 -24.01 -7.21 10.33
CA THR A 136 -25.04 -6.97 11.35
C THR A 136 -24.54 -7.50 12.70
N GLY A 137 -25.07 -6.99 13.78
CA GLY A 137 -24.69 -7.45 15.12
C GLY A 137 -24.35 -6.32 16.08
N TYR A 138 -23.44 -6.58 17.01
CA TYR A 138 -23.06 -5.58 18.00
C TYR A 138 -22.28 -4.43 17.37
N PRO A 139 -22.54 -3.16 17.79
CA PRO A 139 -21.86 -1.99 17.23
C PRO A 139 -20.33 -2.10 17.26
N PHE A 140 -19.76 -2.73 18.29
CA PHE A 140 -18.33 -2.94 18.41
C PHE A 140 -17.78 -3.84 17.28
N GLU A 141 -18.44 -4.96 16.98
CA GLU A 141 -18.03 -5.88 15.92
C GLU A 141 -18.08 -5.21 14.55
N ILE A 142 -19.11 -4.38 14.31
CA ILE A 142 -19.27 -3.60 13.08
C ILE A 142 -18.10 -2.62 12.92
N ILE A 143 -17.76 -1.88 13.97
CA ILE A 143 -16.65 -0.92 13.94
C ILE A 143 -15.32 -1.65 13.66
N VAL A 144 -15.04 -2.74 14.38
CA VAL A 144 -13.82 -3.53 14.20
C VAL A 144 -13.72 -4.09 12.77
N PHE A 145 -14.83 -4.62 12.24
CA PHE A 145 -14.85 -5.10 10.86
C PHE A 145 -14.46 -4.01 9.87
N TYR A 146 -15.08 -2.83 9.94
CA TYR A 146 -14.80 -1.74 9.01
C TYR A 146 -13.38 -1.18 9.17
N ILE A 147 -12.85 -1.09 10.39
CA ILE A 147 -11.44 -0.74 10.61
C ILE A 147 -10.54 -1.73 9.88
N CYS A 148 -10.73 -3.02 10.11
CA CYS A 148 -9.93 -4.07 9.48
C CYS A 148 -10.07 -4.07 7.96
N MET A 149 -11.28 -3.85 7.46
CA MET A 149 -11.56 -3.74 6.02
C MET A 149 -10.81 -2.56 5.38
N TYR A 150 -10.78 -1.39 6.02
CA TYR A 150 -10.02 -0.26 5.51
C TYR A 150 -8.50 -0.53 5.51
N PHE A 151 -7.96 -1.11 6.59
CA PHE A 151 -6.55 -1.51 6.61
C PHE A 151 -6.24 -2.54 5.51
N TYR A 152 -7.08 -3.53 5.34
CA TYR A 152 -6.95 -4.55 4.28
C TYR A 152 -6.95 -3.92 2.89
N MET A 153 -7.98 -3.15 2.58
CA MET A 153 -8.18 -2.53 1.28
C MET A 153 -7.06 -1.55 0.90
N ILE A 154 -6.72 -0.65 1.83
CA ILE A 154 -5.71 0.39 1.62
C ILE A 154 -4.33 -0.25 1.41
N ASN A 155 -3.97 -1.23 2.22
CA ASN A 155 -2.65 -1.84 2.14
C ASN A 155 -2.49 -2.72 0.89
N ILE A 156 -3.52 -3.43 0.44
CA ILE A 156 -3.49 -4.10 -0.88
C ILE A 156 -3.34 -3.05 -1.99
N GLY A 157 -4.10 -1.96 -1.92
CA GLY A 157 -4.01 -0.87 -2.89
C GLY A 157 -2.61 -0.29 -2.97
N LEU A 158 -2.01 0.07 -1.83
CA LEU A 158 -0.65 0.62 -1.76
C LEU A 158 0.40 -0.38 -2.26
N ALA A 159 0.31 -1.65 -1.88
CA ALA A 159 1.26 -2.67 -2.32
C ALA A 159 1.21 -2.88 -3.83
N VAL A 160 0.01 -3.07 -4.38
CA VAL A 160 -0.18 -3.29 -5.82
C VAL A 160 0.22 -2.06 -6.62
N PHE A 161 -0.16 -0.86 -6.15
CA PHE A 161 0.21 0.39 -6.80
C PHE A 161 1.73 0.57 -6.87
N ASN A 162 2.42 0.43 -5.73
CA ASN A 162 3.85 0.65 -5.66
C ASN A 162 4.70 -0.45 -6.33
N ILE A 163 4.14 -1.62 -6.61
CA ILE A 163 4.83 -2.68 -7.36
C ILE A 163 4.83 -2.45 -8.87
N LEU A 164 3.98 -1.55 -9.38
CA LEU A 164 3.95 -1.23 -10.81
C LEU A 164 5.32 -0.71 -11.28
N PRO A 165 5.84 -1.22 -12.42
CA PRO A 165 7.17 -0.83 -12.92
C PRO A 165 7.14 0.52 -13.63
N ILE A 166 6.49 1.51 -13.04
CA ILE A 166 6.28 2.86 -13.59
C ILE A 166 6.94 3.88 -12.67
N PRO A 167 7.94 4.67 -13.11
CA PRO A 167 8.45 5.79 -12.32
C PRO A 167 7.32 6.79 -11.97
N PRO A 168 7.33 7.37 -10.76
CA PRO A 168 8.32 7.27 -9.69
C PRO A 168 8.06 6.16 -8.65
N LEU A 169 7.19 5.18 -8.96
CA LEU A 169 6.81 4.11 -8.03
C LEU A 169 7.98 3.17 -7.71
N ASP A 170 7.93 2.51 -6.56
CA ASP A 170 9.00 1.61 -6.09
C ASP A 170 9.30 0.48 -7.09
N GLY A 171 8.27 -0.05 -7.75
CA GLY A 171 8.39 -1.08 -8.77
C GLY A 171 9.31 -0.71 -9.94
N SER A 172 9.43 0.59 -10.24
CA SER A 172 10.36 1.06 -11.27
C SER A 172 11.83 0.78 -10.91
N LYS A 173 12.16 0.82 -9.64
CA LYS A 173 13.51 0.53 -9.14
C LYS A 173 13.86 -0.96 -9.21
N ILE A 174 12.85 -1.85 -9.24
CA ILE A 174 13.05 -3.29 -9.47
C ILE A 174 13.60 -3.54 -10.88
N LEU A 175 13.32 -2.65 -11.82
CA LEU A 175 13.87 -2.73 -13.19
C LEU A 175 15.41 -2.69 -13.22
N THR A 176 16.08 -2.20 -12.16
CA THR A 176 17.54 -2.25 -12.04
C THR A 176 18.09 -3.68 -12.09
N ALA A 177 17.32 -4.64 -11.61
CA ALA A 177 17.71 -6.04 -11.61
C ALA A 177 17.54 -6.69 -12.98
N ILE A 178 16.57 -6.24 -13.77
CA ILE A 178 16.12 -6.87 -15.01
C ILE A 178 16.78 -6.20 -16.22
N LEU A 179 16.85 -4.86 -16.23
CA LEU A 179 17.35 -4.11 -17.36
C LEU A 179 18.88 -3.98 -17.35
N PRO A 180 19.52 -3.97 -18.54
CA PRO A 180 20.89 -3.50 -18.69
C PRO A 180 21.01 -2.05 -18.16
N ALA A 181 22.16 -1.73 -17.55
CA ALA A 181 22.36 -0.45 -16.87
C ALA A 181 22.10 0.77 -17.77
N ASN A 182 22.53 0.71 -19.03
CA ASN A 182 22.33 1.79 -20.02
C ASN A 182 20.82 2.06 -20.28
N LEU A 183 20.01 1.03 -20.39
CA LEU A 183 18.55 1.17 -20.57
C LEU A 183 17.88 1.69 -19.32
N TYR A 184 18.26 1.18 -18.15
CA TYR A 184 17.76 1.64 -16.88
C TYR A 184 18.03 3.12 -16.65
N PHE A 185 19.30 3.57 -16.83
CA PHE A 185 19.65 5.00 -16.68
C PHE A 185 18.96 5.89 -17.71
N LYS A 186 18.75 5.39 -18.93
CA LYS A 186 17.96 6.11 -19.93
C LYS A 186 16.51 6.28 -19.49
N LEU A 187 15.88 5.25 -18.95
CA LEU A 187 14.52 5.31 -18.41
C LEU A 187 14.43 6.29 -17.23
N MET A 188 15.33 6.18 -16.26
CA MET A 188 15.35 7.05 -15.08
C MET A 188 15.64 8.52 -15.41
N ARG A 189 16.32 8.82 -16.51
CA ARG A 189 16.48 10.21 -16.99
C ARG A 189 15.14 10.89 -17.27
N TYR A 190 14.14 10.12 -17.66
CA TYR A 190 12.79 10.61 -17.95
C TYR A 190 11.79 10.36 -16.80
N GLU A 191 12.28 9.97 -15.62
CA GLU A 191 11.44 9.63 -14.45
C GLU A 191 10.37 10.71 -14.17
N ASN A 192 10.76 11.97 -14.11
CA ASN A 192 9.85 13.09 -13.84
C ASN A 192 8.76 13.24 -14.91
N TYR A 193 9.13 13.08 -16.19
CA TYR A 193 8.15 13.19 -17.29
C TYR A 193 7.18 11.99 -17.30
N VAL A 194 7.70 10.80 -17.07
CA VAL A 194 6.87 9.58 -16.98
C VAL A 194 5.95 9.69 -15.78
N GLY A 195 6.45 10.14 -14.63
CA GLY A 195 5.65 10.37 -13.43
C GLY A 195 4.54 11.40 -13.64
N LEU A 196 4.87 12.54 -14.30
CA LEU A 196 3.89 13.57 -14.60
C LEU A 196 2.83 13.08 -15.60
N ALA A 197 3.24 12.36 -16.65
CA ALA A 197 2.30 11.77 -17.59
C ALA A 197 1.40 10.73 -16.93
N PHE A 198 1.96 9.89 -16.07
CA PHE A 198 1.20 8.92 -15.29
C PHE A 198 0.17 9.59 -14.36
N LEU A 199 0.60 10.64 -13.65
CA LEU A 199 -0.29 11.46 -12.82
C LEU A 199 -1.42 12.10 -13.64
N ALA A 200 -1.09 12.69 -14.80
CA ALA A 200 -2.10 13.28 -15.67
C ALA A 200 -3.12 12.26 -16.16
N ILE A 201 -2.68 11.07 -16.57
CA ILE A 201 -3.56 9.96 -16.97
C ILE A 201 -4.50 9.57 -15.83
N MET A 202 -3.98 9.48 -14.61
CA MET A 202 -4.79 9.13 -13.43
C MET A 202 -5.85 10.19 -13.11
N LEU A 203 -5.53 11.46 -13.29
CA LEU A 203 -6.46 12.56 -13.04
C LEU A 203 -7.54 12.67 -14.12
N ILE A 204 -7.19 12.39 -15.39
CA ILE A 204 -8.13 12.46 -16.52
C ILE A 204 -9.07 11.25 -16.52
N ASN A 205 -8.53 10.06 -16.29
CA ASN A 205 -9.32 8.83 -16.32
C ASN A 205 -8.85 7.79 -15.27
N PRO A 206 -9.32 7.91 -14.02
CA PRO A 206 -8.95 6.97 -12.95
C PRO A 206 -9.31 5.51 -13.24
N ALA A 207 -10.26 5.25 -14.16
CA ALA A 207 -10.64 3.89 -14.54
C ALA A 207 -9.47 3.12 -15.18
N ILE A 208 -8.57 3.81 -15.86
CA ILE A 208 -7.37 3.20 -16.45
C ILE A 208 -6.52 2.55 -15.35
N LEU A 209 -6.31 3.25 -14.24
CA LEU A 209 -5.58 2.69 -13.10
C LEU A 209 -6.26 1.45 -12.55
N SER A 210 -7.58 1.49 -12.38
CA SER A 210 -8.34 0.34 -11.86
C SER A 210 -8.22 -0.88 -12.76
N ILE A 211 -8.21 -0.69 -14.08
CA ILE A 211 -8.03 -1.75 -15.07
C ILE A 211 -6.63 -2.36 -14.95
N ILE A 212 -5.59 -1.51 -14.87
CA ILE A 212 -4.19 -1.96 -14.74
C ILE A 212 -3.98 -2.72 -13.41
N MET A 213 -4.53 -2.21 -12.31
CA MET A 213 -4.35 -2.79 -10.98
C MET A 213 -5.18 -4.05 -10.73
N ARG A 214 -6.29 -4.23 -11.45
CA ARG A 214 -7.22 -5.35 -11.23
C ARG A 214 -6.54 -6.72 -11.22
N PRO A 215 -5.74 -7.14 -12.23
CA PRO A 215 -5.13 -8.47 -12.25
C PRO A 215 -4.17 -8.69 -11.06
N PHE A 216 -3.38 -7.67 -10.71
CA PHE A 216 -2.46 -7.75 -9.56
C PHE A 216 -3.22 -7.85 -8.24
N ARG A 217 -4.26 -7.03 -8.06
CA ARG A 217 -5.12 -7.08 -6.88
C ARG A 217 -5.80 -8.44 -6.75
N SER A 218 -6.36 -8.97 -7.82
CA SER A 218 -7.00 -10.28 -7.82
C SER A 218 -6.01 -11.40 -7.48
N ALA A 219 -4.78 -11.33 -7.99
CA ALA A 219 -3.73 -12.29 -7.64
C ALA A 219 -3.39 -12.25 -6.15
N VAL A 220 -3.23 -11.06 -5.56
CA VAL A 220 -2.98 -10.90 -4.12
C VAL A 220 -4.14 -11.43 -3.29
N GLN A 221 -5.37 -11.09 -3.65
CA GLN A 221 -6.58 -11.56 -2.97
C GLN A 221 -6.69 -13.07 -3.02
N TRP A 222 -6.39 -13.68 -4.16
CA TRP A 222 -6.39 -15.12 -4.33
C TRP A 222 -5.34 -15.80 -3.44
N VAL A 223 -4.13 -15.26 -3.35
CA VAL A 223 -3.09 -15.75 -2.43
C VAL A 223 -3.56 -15.64 -0.97
N PHE A 224 -4.17 -14.51 -0.60
CA PHE A 224 -4.70 -14.33 0.76
C PHE A 224 -5.83 -15.31 1.08
N MET A 225 -6.70 -15.59 0.12
CA MET A 225 -7.73 -16.62 0.24
C MET A 225 -7.10 -18.01 0.47
N LEU A 226 -6.09 -18.38 -0.32
CA LEU A 226 -5.41 -19.67 -0.16
C LEU A 226 -4.75 -19.84 1.22
N ILE A 227 -4.18 -18.76 1.78
CA ILE A 227 -3.52 -18.80 3.09
C ILE A 227 -4.56 -18.66 4.21
N GLY A 228 -5.51 -17.75 4.06
CA GLY A 228 -6.47 -17.37 5.10
C GLY A 228 -7.57 -18.40 5.31
N THR A 229 -8.13 -18.95 4.23
CA THR A 229 -9.27 -19.90 4.34
C THR A 229 -8.95 -21.13 5.21
N PRO A 230 -7.82 -21.84 5.02
CA PRO A 230 -7.49 -22.97 5.88
C PRO A 230 -7.32 -22.58 7.35
N LEU A 231 -6.67 -21.44 7.61
CA LEU A 231 -6.42 -20.97 8.98
C LEU A 231 -7.72 -20.54 9.67
N LEU A 232 -8.61 -19.89 8.95
CA LEU A 232 -9.91 -19.46 9.48
C LEU A 232 -10.82 -20.65 9.78
N ASN A 233 -10.82 -21.68 8.94
CA ASN A 233 -11.62 -22.90 9.17
C ASN A 233 -11.14 -23.73 10.37
N LEU A 234 -9.91 -23.48 10.88
CA LEU A 234 -9.43 -24.09 12.12
C LEU A 234 -9.95 -23.37 13.39
N VAL A 235 -10.42 -22.13 13.25
CA VAL A 235 -10.82 -21.25 14.35
C VAL A 235 -12.34 -21.03 14.39
N ALA A 236 -13.03 -21.26 13.28
CA ALA A 236 -14.48 -21.18 13.15
C ALA A 236 -15.15 -22.50 13.53
#